data_30144da2c20bd5d05bfdb22d8d11e499
#
_entry.id   30144da2c20bd5d05bfdb22d8d11e499
#
_cell.length_a   1.000
_cell.length_b   1.000
_cell.length_c   1.000
_cell.angle_alpha   90.00
_cell.angle_beta   90.00
_cell.angle_gamma   90.00
#
_symmetry.space_group_name_H-M   'P 1'
#
loop_
_entity.id
_entity.type
_entity.pdbx_description
1 polymer ?
#
loop_
_entity_poly.entity_id
_entity_poly.type
_entity_poly.pdbx_seq_one_letter_code
_entity_poly.pdbx_strand_id
1 'polypeptide(L)'
;MTSRMTKRVSIVSISERIQTPVSKPKASYGCRHTQGILMALGFFCCYAIRVTTSVTLEAMTNASTANPAFPQFSWDEKIKDVIQSSFFWGYVCTQIIGSMVAQRWGAHKLFSLAQFACGFVTLLIPVLAENAGWEAFCVTRVIAGIFQGTVLPCLHALLSKWAPMEERGRISTFVYAGGWIGNVTCLLSTGLLAASPWGWPSCFYVWGSITIVSSILFFFIGYESPAEHPNIPQDEKQYIESSLGMIETEEKLSTPWLKILSSRPMWALMATQSAHTWGFWMLLTKIPSYFQAVFKVNIKENGLMSALPYFSAWVFSFPVSFISDLLIKRNILTIQASRKICNTFGEWVPALALIGLGYVDKEHSEIAVAILVIAVTSNVAIYCGHNVNHMDLSPNFAGPLMGIINTVANIFSILAPLIVGVIVHDKTNVEEWKNVFFLTSIIYFVGNLIFIMFGTSKIQAWNDPVEKQKDIAMNSTNESSVENGNVQKTKEY
;
A
#
# COMPACT_ATOMS: atom_id res chain seq x y z
N MET A 1 24.37 -51.31 -16.33
CA MET A 1 23.53 -50.84 -17.43
C MET A 1 22.16 -50.45 -16.88
N THR A 2 21.96 -49.20 -16.52
CA THR A 2 20.68 -48.67 -16.05
C THR A 2 20.34 -47.48 -16.95
N SER A 3 19.32 -47.71 -17.77
CA SER A 3 18.76 -46.77 -18.75
C SER A 3 18.09 -45.61 -17.99
N ARG A 4 18.64 -44.39 -18.12
CA ARG A 4 17.94 -43.14 -17.79
C ARG A 4 16.90 -42.88 -18.90
N MET A 5 15.64 -43.10 -18.57
CA MET A 5 14.52 -42.57 -19.36
C MET A 5 14.43 -41.07 -19.13
N THR A 6 14.90 -40.29 -20.10
CA THR A 6 14.62 -38.85 -20.21
C THR A 6 13.14 -38.68 -20.60
N LYS A 7 12.29 -38.28 -19.67
CA LYS A 7 10.95 -37.78 -19.98
C LYS A 7 11.09 -36.47 -20.77
N ARG A 8 10.83 -36.54 -22.08
CA ARG A 8 10.58 -35.33 -22.89
C ARG A 8 9.26 -34.71 -22.41
N VAL A 9 9.35 -33.62 -21.71
CA VAL A 9 8.20 -32.74 -21.47
C VAL A 9 8.00 -31.92 -22.74
N SER A 10 6.90 -32.15 -23.45
CA SER A 10 6.52 -31.36 -24.62
C SER A 10 6.29 -29.90 -24.17
N ILE A 11 7.06 -29.01 -24.77
CA ILE A 11 6.89 -27.56 -24.60
C ILE A 11 5.64 -27.14 -25.36
N VAL A 12 4.53 -27.02 -24.66
CA VAL A 12 3.33 -26.39 -25.20
C VAL A 12 3.60 -24.88 -25.20
N SER A 13 3.46 -24.25 -26.37
CA SER A 13 3.74 -22.82 -26.55
C SER A 13 2.86 -21.96 -25.65
N ILE A 14 3.41 -20.84 -25.17
CA ILE A 14 2.69 -19.90 -24.29
C ILE A 14 1.42 -19.36 -24.97
N SER A 15 1.38 -19.24 -26.28
CA SER A 15 0.21 -18.85 -27.08
C SER A 15 -0.98 -19.82 -26.99
N GLU A 16 -0.73 -21.13 -26.85
CA GLU A 16 -1.79 -22.13 -26.70
C GLU A 16 -2.37 -22.17 -25.27
N ARG A 17 -1.60 -21.80 -24.26
CA ARG A 17 -2.06 -21.76 -22.84
C ARG A 17 -2.97 -20.58 -22.51
N ILE A 18 -2.93 -19.50 -23.30
CA ILE A 18 -3.80 -18.33 -23.13
C ILE A 18 -5.24 -18.58 -23.63
N GLN A 19 -5.47 -19.62 -24.41
CA GLN A 19 -6.75 -19.89 -25.08
C GLN A 19 -7.70 -20.85 -24.34
N THR A 20 -7.27 -21.54 -23.29
CA THR A 20 -8.22 -22.28 -22.46
C THR A 20 -8.86 -21.34 -21.45
N PRO A 21 -10.19 -21.09 -21.53
CA PRO A 21 -10.87 -20.28 -20.53
C PRO A 21 -10.72 -20.98 -19.17
N VAL A 22 -9.96 -20.34 -18.29
CA VAL A 22 -9.77 -20.86 -16.92
C VAL A 22 -11.11 -20.84 -16.23
N SER A 23 -11.69 -22.01 -15.99
CA SER A 23 -12.97 -22.11 -15.29
C SER A 23 -12.79 -21.61 -13.85
N LYS A 24 -13.66 -20.69 -13.43
CA LYS A 24 -13.69 -20.26 -12.03
C LYS A 24 -13.93 -21.45 -11.11
N PRO A 25 -13.31 -21.44 -9.90
CA PRO A 25 -13.59 -22.46 -8.91
C PRO A 25 -15.09 -22.49 -8.60
N LYS A 26 -15.61 -23.67 -8.34
CA LYS A 26 -17.04 -23.90 -8.01
C LYS A 26 -17.45 -23.15 -6.74
N ALA A 27 -16.54 -23.05 -5.77
CA ALA A 27 -16.77 -22.36 -4.52
C ALA A 27 -16.61 -20.84 -4.68
N SER A 28 -17.62 -20.06 -4.27
CA SER A 28 -17.60 -18.61 -4.24
C SER A 28 -16.58 -18.06 -3.23
N TYR A 29 -16.37 -18.76 -2.10
CA TYR A 29 -15.38 -18.47 -1.07
C TYR A 29 -14.31 -19.55 -1.09
N GLY A 30 -13.04 -19.16 -1.07
CA GLY A 30 -11.91 -20.08 -1.15
C GLY A 30 -10.72 -19.62 -0.31
N CYS A 31 -9.64 -20.40 -0.37
CA CYS A 31 -8.41 -20.12 0.38
C CYS A 31 -7.83 -18.74 0.07
N ARG A 32 -7.93 -18.25 -1.17
CA ARG A 32 -7.48 -16.90 -1.55
C ARG A 32 -8.18 -15.80 -0.76
N HIS A 33 -9.46 -15.98 -0.42
CA HIS A 33 -10.21 -15.02 0.39
C HIS A 33 -9.76 -15.05 1.85
N THR A 34 -9.51 -16.26 2.40
CA THR A 34 -8.97 -16.42 3.77
C THR A 34 -7.60 -15.73 3.89
N GLN A 35 -6.71 -15.93 2.91
CA GLN A 35 -5.41 -15.25 2.88
C GLN A 35 -5.59 -13.73 2.75
N GLY A 36 -6.54 -13.27 1.94
CA GLY A 36 -6.88 -11.84 1.84
C GLY A 36 -7.38 -11.26 3.16
N ILE A 37 -8.22 -11.96 3.91
CA ILE A 37 -8.71 -11.53 5.24
C ILE A 37 -7.55 -11.43 6.23
N LEU A 38 -6.67 -12.43 6.27
CA LEU A 38 -5.50 -12.42 7.14
C LEU A 38 -4.55 -11.26 6.82
N MET A 39 -4.30 -11.00 5.53
CA MET A 39 -3.51 -9.85 5.08
C MET A 39 -4.18 -8.52 5.46
N ALA A 40 -5.51 -8.41 5.32
CA ALA A 40 -6.28 -7.24 5.71
C ALA A 40 -6.20 -6.99 7.22
N LEU A 41 -6.33 -8.04 8.04
CA LEU A 41 -6.20 -7.96 9.49
C LEU A 41 -4.79 -7.50 9.90
N GLY A 42 -3.75 -8.04 9.27
CA GLY A 42 -2.39 -7.59 9.51
C GLY A 42 -2.19 -6.13 9.15
N PHE A 43 -2.72 -5.69 8.01
CA PHE A 43 -2.61 -4.29 7.58
C PHE A 43 -3.43 -3.34 8.46
N PHE A 44 -4.59 -3.76 8.95
CA PHE A 44 -5.38 -3.11 9.99
C PHE A 44 -4.54 -2.84 11.24
N CYS A 45 -3.88 -3.86 11.78
CA CYS A 45 -3.03 -3.74 12.96
C CYS A 45 -1.85 -2.79 12.75
N CYS A 46 -1.21 -2.83 11.57
CA CYS A 46 -0.11 -1.93 11.22
C CYS A 46 -0.49 -0.47 11.30
N TYR A 47 -1.64 -0.12 10.72
CA TYR A 47 -2.12 1.27 10.73
C TYR A 47 -2.62 1.69 12.12
N ALA A 48 -3.29 0.80 12.85
CA ALA A 48 -3.73 1.06 14.21
C ALA A 48 -2.56 1.42 15.13
N ILE A 49 -1.50 0.60 15.18
CA ILE A 49 -0.30 0.89 15.99
C ILE A 49 0.35 2.23 15.60
N ARG A 50 0.38 2.55 14.29
CA ARG A 50 0.98 3.78 13.80
C ARG A 50 0.24 5.01 14.32
N VAL A 51 -1.08 4.97 14.28
CA VAL A 51 -1.96 6.07 14.70
C VAL A 51 -2.11 6.17 16.22
N THR A 52 -2.05 5.05 16.95
CA THR A 52 -2.12 5.02 18.41
C THR A 52 -1.19 6.06 19.04
N THR A 53 0.06 6.14 18.58
CA THR A 53 1.04 7.09 19.13
C THR A 53 0.59 8.54 18.99
N SER A 54 0.03 8.93 17.83
CA SER A 54 -0.35 10.32 17.57
C SER A 54 -1.42 10.83 18.55
N VAL A 55 -2.41 10.00 18.83
CA VAL A 55 -3.50 10.36 19.75
C VAL A 55 -3.07 10.23 21.20
N THR A 56 -2.33 9.15 21.53
CA THR A 56 -1.91 8.91 22.91
C THR A 56 -0.89 9.95 23.37
N LEU A 57 -0.04 10.45 22.48
CA LEU A 57 0.95 11.47 22.79
C LEU A 57 0.29 12.78 23.30
N GLU A 58 -0.86 13.14 22.72
CA GLU A 58 -1.64 14.28 23.23
C GLU A 58 -2.21 13.98 24.61
N ALA A 59 -2.72 12.78 24.85
CA ALA A 59 -3.21 12.34 26.15
C ALA A 59 -2.11 12.26 27.22
N MET A 60 -0.86 12.01 26.84
CA MET A 60 0.33 11.98 27.72
C MET A 60 0.80 13.37 28.15
N THR A 61 0.49 14.40 27.38
CA THR A 61 1.01 15.76 27.59
C THR A 61 -0.06 16.76 28.02
N ASN A 62 -1.34 16.39 27.96
CA ASN A 62 -2.44 17.31 28.27
C ASN A 62 -3.46 16.68 29.25
N ALA A 63 -3.44 17.18 30.52
CA ALA A 63 -4.32 16.73 31.60
C ALA A 63 -5.83 16.89 31.31
N SER A 64 -6.20 17.83 30.46
CA SER A 64 -7.61 18.09 30.14
C SER A 64 -8.24 17.07 29.22
N THR A 65 -7.43 16.27 28.53
CA THR A 65 -7.86 15.31 27.51
C THR A 65 -7.76 13.85 27.96
N ALA A 66 -7.10 13.57 29.08
CA ALA A 66 -6.80 12.24 29.57
C ALA A 66 -7.16 12.08 31.06
N ASN A 67 -7.11 10.84 31.55
CA ASN A 67 -7.28 10.53 32.95
C ASN A 67 -6.13 11.14 33.80
N PRO A 68 -6.39 12.09 34.71
CA PRO A 68 -5.35 12.76 35.47
C PRO A 68 -4.64 11.87 36.51
N ALA A 69 -5.11 10.64 36.75
CA ALA A 69 -4.47 9.69 37.66
C ALA A 69 -3.16 9.09 37.09
N PHE A 70 -2.88 9.30 35.81
CA PHE A 70 -1.68 8.77 35.14
C PHE A 70 -0.62 9.86 34.97
N PRO A 71 0.69 9.45 34.91
CA PRO A 71 1.79 10.39 34.73
C PRO A 71 1.62 11.23 33.48
N GLN A 72 1.88 12.52 33.61
CA GLN A 72 1.88 13.47 32.52
C GLN A 72 3.29 14.00 32.28
N PHE A 73 3.61 14.18 31.00
CA PHE A 73 4.95 14.59 30.58
C PHE A 73 4.92 16.04 30.08
N SER A 74 5.90 16.83 30.51
CA SER A 74 6.09 18.20 30.06
C SER A 74 6.87 18.27 28.74
N TRP A 75 6.46 17.48 27.74
CA TRP A 75 7.10 17.47 26.43
C TRP A 75 6.52 18.60 25.57
N ASP A 76 7.42 19.40 25.01
CA ASP A 76 7.04 20.45 24.08
C ASP A 76 6.67 19.90 22.69
N GLU A 77 6.11 20.76 21.83
CA GLU A 77 5.69 20.34 20.48
C GLU A 77 6.85 19.80 19.63
N LYS A 78 8.08 20.30 19.84
CA LYS A 78 9.26 19.82 19.12
C LYS A 78 9.58 18.37 19.47
N ILE A 79 9.49 18.02 20.77
CA ILE A 79 9.69 16.65 21.23
C ILE A 79 8.60 15.74 20.67
N LYS A 80 7.33 16.18 20.68
CA LYS A 80 6.23 15.41 20.07
C LYS A 80 6.47 15.14 18.57
N ASP A 81 6.91 16.15 17.84
CA ASP A 81 7.23 16.03 16.40
C ASP A 81 8.40 15.07 16.15
N VAL A 82 9.43 15.10 17.01
CA VAL A 82 10.55 14.14 16.95
C VAL A 82 10.07 12.72 17.20
N ILE A 83 9.25 12.48 18.24
CA ILE A 83 8.68 11.16 18.54
C ILE A 83 7.84 10.66 17.35
N GLN A 84 7.02 11.50 16.76
CA GLN A 84 6.19 11.11 15.61
C GLN A 84 7.03 10.79 14.36
N SER A 85 8.03 11.62 14.07
CA SER A 85 8.90 11.47 12.89
C SER A 85 9.87 10.29 13.01
N SER A 86 10.31 9.95 14.22
CA SER A 86 11.30 8.90 14.48
C SER A 86 10.92 7.53 13.92
N PHE A 87 9.62 7.24 13.84
CA PHE A 87 9.10 6.04 13.19
C PHE A 87 9.57 5.93 11.71
N PHE A 88 9.49 7.03 10.98
CA PHE A 88 9.81 7.04 9.54
C PHE A 88 11.30 6.85 9.28
N TRP A 89 12.18 7.19 10.23
CA TRP A 89 13.64 6.99 10.07
C TRP A 89 13.97 5.51 9.92
N GLY A 90 13.37 4.66 10.78
CA GLY A 90 13.54 3.21 10.65
C GLY A 90 12.81 2.64 9.44
N TYR A 91 11.60 3.17 9.16
CA TYR A 91 10.72 2.68 8.11
C TYR A 91 11.33 2.80 6.71
N VAL A 92 11.93 3.94 6.38
CA VAL A 92 12.53 4.17 5.05
C VAL A 92 13.75 3.27 4.81
N CYS A 93 14.57 3.04 5.84
CA CYS A 93 15.80 2.26 5.70
C CYS A 93 15.56 0.78 5.34
N THR A 94 14.43 0.22 5.73
CA THR A 94 14.22 -1.24 5.69
C THR A 94 13.34 -1.74 4.55
N GLN A 95 12.75 -0.88 3.75
CA GLN A 95 11.81 -1.30 2.69
C GLN A 95 12.46 -2.13 1.59
N ILE A 96 13.60 -1.67 1.06
CA ILE A 96 14.34 -2.41 0.03
C ILE A 96 14.97 -3.67 0.63
N ILE A 97 15.62 -3.52 1.78
CA ILE A 97 16.25 -4.66 2.48
C ILE A 97 15.19 -5.70 2.84
N GLY A 98 14.05 -5.27 3.37
CA GLY A 98 12.92 -6.13 3.71
C GLY A 98 12.38 -6.91 2.51
N SER A 99 12.30 -6.29 1.33
CA SER A 99 11.90 -6.99 0.11
C SER A 99 12.89 -8.10 -0.30
N MET A 100 14.19 -7.86 -0.15
CA MET A 100 15.23 -8.85 -0.41
C MET A 100 15.20 -10.01 0.61
N VAL A 101 14.98 -9.70 1.88
CA VAL A 101 14.81 -10.71 2.93
C VAL A 101 13.55 -11.53 2.70
N ALA A 102 12.44 -10.89 2.30
CA ALA A 102 11.19 -11.57 1.96
C ALA A 102 11.36 -12.60 0.83
N GLN A 103 12.14 -12.28 -0.20
CA GLN A 103 12.44 -13.23 -1.28
C GLN A 103 13.25 -14.44 -0.81
N ARG A 104 14.15 -14.26 0.17
CA ARG A 104 15.01 -15.35 0.66
C ARG A 104 14.33 -16.23 1.71
N TRP A 105 13.63 -15.63 2.66
CA TRP A 105 13.02 -16.31 3.82
C TRP A 105 11.54 -16.64 3.61
N GLY A 106 10.89 -15.98 2.64
CA GLY A 106 9.47 -15.99 2.42
C GLY A 106 8.79 -14.74 3.04
N ALA A 107 7.89 -14.14 2.25
CA ALA A 107 7.17 -12.93 2.64
C ALA A 107 6.21 -13.20 3.80
N HIS A 108 5.57 -14.37 3.86
CA HIS A 108 4.69 -14.81 4.93
C HIS A 108 5.38 -14.80 6.31
N LYS A 109 6.57 -15.43 6.41
CA LYS A 109 7.32 -15.53 7.67
C LYS A 109 7.82 -14.18 8.13
N LEU A 110 8.36 -13.37 7.19
CA LEU A 110 8.87 -12.04 7.50
C LEU A 110 7.75 -11.09 7.92
N PHE A 111 6.60 -11.15 7.26
CA PHE A 111 5.42 -10.37 7.61
C PHE A 111 4.94 -10.67 9.03
N SER A 112 4.81 -11.95 9.38
CA SER A 112 4.43 -12.39 10.73
C SER A 112 5.42 -11.91 11.78
N LEU A 113 6.75 -12.13 11.56
CA LEU A 113 7.78 -11.70 12.49
C LEU A 113 7.79 -10.18 12.70
N ALA A 114 7.64 -9.41 11.61
CA ALA A 114 7.62 -7.96 11.68
C ALA A 114 6.42 -7.44 12.48
N GLN A 115 5.24 -8.02 12.27
CA GLN A 115 4.03 -7.71 13.04
C GLN A 115 4.21 -8.04 14.52
N PHE A 116 4.73 -9.23 14.83
CA PHE A 116 5.00 -9.66 16.20
C PHE A 116 5.94 -8.69 16.91
N ALA A 117 7.06 -8.34 16.26
CA ALA A 117 8.04 -7.41 16.81
C ALA A 117 7.45 -6.00 17.03
N CYS A 118 6.63 -5.50 16.06
CA CYS A 118 5.94 -4.22 16.24
C CYS A 118 4.99 -4.23 17.42
N GLY A 119 4.18 -5.29 17.57
CA GLY A 119 3.28 -5.44 18.71
C GLY A 119 4.04 -5.49 20.03
N PHE A 120 5.10 -6.28 20.10
CA PHE A 120 5.94 -6.42 21.28
C PHE A 120 6.60 -5.09 21.70
N VAL A 121 7.22 -4.39 20.75
CA VAL A 121 7.83 -3.07 21.01
C VAL A 121 6.79 -2.07 21.46
N THR A 122 5.56 -2.13 20.92
CA THR A 122 4.45 -1.27 21.33
C THR A 122 4.05 -1.49 22.78
N LEU A 123 4.05 -2.73 23.27
CA LEU A 123 3.79 -3.05 24.68
C LEU A 123 4.84 -2.47 25.63
N LEU A 124 6.08 -2.26 25.18
CA LEU A 124 7.16 -1.71 25.99
C LEU A 124 7.10 -0.18 26.12
N ILE A 125 6.37 0.51 25.23
CA ILE A 125 6.34 1.98 25.17
C ILE A 125 5.96 2.59 26.54
N PRO A 126 4.88 2.20 27.24
CA PRO A 126 4.51 2.82 28.50
C PRO A 126 5.63 2.75 29.54
N VAL A 127 6.20 1.56 29.72
CA VAL A 127 7.26 1.34 30.71
C VAL A 127 8.52 2.15 30.38
N LEU A 128 8.89 2.23 29.10
CA LEU A 128 10.09 2.95 28.68
C LEU A 128 9.88 4.48 28.71
N ALA A 129 8.68 4.97 28.37
CA ALA A 129 8.38 6.37 28.44
C ALA A 129 8.40 6.90 29.88
N GLU A 130 7.91 6.10 30.85
CA GLU A 130 7.92 6.47 32.28
C GLU A 130 9.32 6.42 32.92
N ASN A 131 10.13 5.42 32.57
CA ASN A 131 11.41 5.19 33.25
C ASN A 131 12.62 5.82 32.55
N ALA A 132 12.57 5.99 31.22
CA ALA A 132 13.71 6.40 30.39
C ALA A 132 13.39 7.61 29.47
N GLY A 133 12.23 8.24 29.62
CA GLY A 133 11.88 9.48 28.95
C GLY A 133 11.54 9.36 27.46
N TRP A 134 11.51 10.52 26.79
CA TRP A 134 11.13 10.63 25.39
C TRP A 134 12.16 10.03 24.42
N GLU A 135 13.43 9.99 24.78
CA GLU A 135 14.50 9.40 23.98
C GLU A 135 14.27 7.90 23.80
N ALA A 136 13.93 7.19 24.87
CA ALA A 136 13.61 5.78 24.83
C ALA A 136 12.34 5.53 24.01
N PHE A 137 11.36 6.42 24.09
CA PHE A 137 10.19 6.35 23.23
C PHE A 137 10.58 6.49 21.75
N CYS A 138 11.45 7.45 21.39
CA CYS A 138 11.96 7.57 20.02
C CYS A 138 12.64 6.29 19.55
N VAL A 139 13.48 5.66 20.37
CA VAL A 139 14.14 4.39 20.03
C VAL A 139 13.11 3.29 19.73
N THR A 140 12.06 3.15 20.55
CA THR A 140 10.99 2.18 20.27
C THR A 140 10.27 2.47 18.96
N ARG A 141 10.06 3.76 18.62
CA ARG A 141 9.47 4.17 17.35
C ARG A 141 10.35 3.83 16.16
N VAL A 142 11.65 4.07 16.24
CA VAL A 142 12.61 3.67 15.19
C VAL A 142 12.60 2.16 15.00
N ILE A 143 12.64 1.36 16.08
CA ILE A 143 12.59 -0.10 16.01
C ILE A 143 11.27 -0.57 15.37
N ALA A 144 10.14 -0.02 15.79
CA ALA A 144 8.85 -0.31 15.16
C ALA A 144 8.85 0.05 13.66
N GLY A 145 9.46 1.17 13.29
CA GLY A 145 9.66 1.58 11.90
C GLY A 145 10.48 0.58 11.09
N ILE A 146 11.60 0.10 11.64
CA ILE A 146 12.46 -0.91 11.02
C ILE A 146 11.66 -2.17 10.65
N PHE A 147 10.88 -2.70 11.57
CA PHE A 147 10.06 -3.88 11.30
C PHE A 147 8.89 -3.56 10.35
N GLN A 148 8.18 -2.47 10.57
CA GLN A 148 7.00 -2.13 9.77
C GLN A 148 7.35 -1.73 8.33
N GLY A 149 8.59 -1.27 8.06
CA GLY A 149 9.07 -0.98 6.71
C GLY A 149 9.13 -2.22 5.82
N THR A 150 9.25 -3.43 6.39
CA THR A 150 9.23 -4.69 5.62
C THR A 150 7.81 -5.15 5.27
N VAL A 151 6.79 -4.67 5.97
CA VAL A 151 5.41 -5.17 5.88
C VAL A 151 4.81 -4.94 4.49
N LEU A 152 4.94 -3.74 3.96
CA LEU A 152 4.31 -3.40 2.67
C LEU A 152 4.92 -4.19 1.49
N PRO A 153 6.25 -4.31 1.34
CA PRO A 153 6.85 -5.20 0.35
C PRO A 153 6.41 -6.66 0.49
N CYS A 154 6.32 -7.19 1.72
CA CYS A 154 5.83 -8.54 1.96
C CYS A 154 4.38 -8.70 1.54
N LEU A 155 3.52 -7.74 1.88
CA LEU A 155 2.11 -7.73 1.53
C LEU A 155 1.92 -7.80 0.01
N HIS A 156 2.66 -6.98 -0.75
CA HIS A 156 2.60 -7.00 -2.21
C HIS A 156 3.15 -8.28 -2.81
N ALA A 157 4.21 -8.85 -2.23
CA ALA A 157 4.72 -10.14 -2.65
C ALA A 157 3.69 -11.28 -2.44
N LEU A 158 2.96 -11.26 -1.33
CA LEU A 158 1.89 -12.22 -1.07
C LEU A 158 0.68 -11.99 -1.98
N LEU A 159 0.24 -10.74 -2.14
CA LEU A 159 -0.87 -10.40 -3.04
C LEU A 159 -0.57 -10.81 -4.49
N SER A 160 0.67 -10.67 -4.96
CA SER A 160 1.05 -11.08 -6.31
C SER A 160 0.91 -12.59 -6.54
N LYS A 161 1.00 -13.41 -5.48
CA LYS A 161 0.88 -14.87 -5.53
C LYS A 161 -0.55 -15.38 -5.29
N TRP A 162 -1.33 -14.67 -4.48
CA TRP A 162 -2.67 -15.09 -4.06
C TRP A 162 -3.82 -14.44 -4.81
N ALA A 163 -3.60 -13.28 -5.46
CA ALA A 163 -4.64 -12.53 -6.14
C ALA A 163 -4.63 -12.78 -7.65
N PRO A 164 -5.61 -13.55 -8.21
CA PRO A 164 -5.75 -13.75 -9.66
C PRO A 164 -5.89 -12.41 -10.39
N MET A 165 -5.41 -12.30 -11.62
CA MET A 165 -5.40 -11.04 -12.38
C MET A 165 -6.80 -10.41 -12.50
N GLU A 166 -7.85 -11.23 -12.68
CA GLU A 166 -9.23 -10.76 -12.78
C GLU A 166 -9.83 -10.22 -11.47
N GLU A 167 -9.32 -10.69 -10.32
CA GLU A 167 -9.83 -10.34 -8.98
C GLU A 167 -8.82 -9.49 -8.19
N ARG A 168 -7.67 -9.15 -8.80
CA ARG A 168 -6.56 -8.46 -8.13
C ARG A 168 -6.97 -7.12 -7.54
N GLY A 169 -7.74 -6.32 -8.28
CA GLY A 169 -8.25 -5.04 -7.81
C GLY A 169 -9.08 -5.19 -6.53
N ARG A 170 -10.05 -6.11 -6.53
CA ARG A 170 -10.93 -6.36 -5.36
C ARG A 170 -10.18 -6.87 -4.15
N ILE A 171 -9.34 -7.91 -4.33
CA ILE A 171 -8.58 -8.50 -3.23
C ILE A 171 -7.62 -7.49 -2.65
N SER A 172 -6.88 -6.77 -3.49
CA SER A 172 -5.95 -5.73 -3.04
C SER A 172 -6.68 -4.60 -2.31
N THR A 173 -7.79 -4.09 -2.87
CA THR A 173 -8.58 -3.04 -2.21
C THR A 173 -9.14 -3.50 -0.88
N PHE A 174 -9.61 -4.75 -0.77
CA PHE A 174 -10.07 -5.30 0.50
C PHE A 174 -8.96 -5.33 1.55
N VAL A 175 -7.75 -5.71 1.16
CA VAL A 175 -6.57 -5.71 2.04
C VAL A 175 -6.21 -4.30 2.48
N TYR A 176 -6.21 -3.33 1.56
CA TYR A 176 -5.92 -1.93 1.90
C TYR A 176 -7.03 -1.27 2.72
N ALA A 177 -8.28 -1.68 2.51
CA ALA A 177 -9.41 -1.23 3.33
C ALA A 177 -9.22 -1.56 4.80
N GLY A 178 -8.49 -2.66 5.12
CA GLY A 178 -8.04 -2.98 6.47
C GLY A 178 -7.29 -1.82 7.13
N GLY A 179 -6.38 -1.15 6.41
CA GLY A 179 -5.64 0.01 6.95
C GLY A 179 -6.54 1.21 7.26
N TRP A 180 -7.52 1.49 6.41
CA TRP A 180 -8.47 2.60 6.65
C TRP A 180 -9.32 2.37 7.88
N ILE A 181 -9.93 1.19 8.00
CA ILE A 181 -10.74 0.86 9.18
C ILE A 181 -9.89 0.73 10.43
N GLY A 182 -8.61 0.32 10.30
CA GLY A 182 -7.63 0.30 11.38
C GLY A 182 -7.38 1.69 11.94
N ASN A 183 -7.19 2.70 11.08
CA ASN A 183 -7.05 4.09 11.50
C ASN A 183 -8.28 4.59 12.23
N VAL A 184 -9.48 4.43 11.65
CA VAL A 184 -10.74 4.90 12.23
C VAL A 184 -10.99 4.24 13.59
N THR A 185 -10.86 2.92 13.66
CA THR A 185 -11.11 2.16 14.90
C THR A 185 -10.11 2.55 15.98
N CYS A 186 -8.84 2.76 15.60
CA CYS A 186 -7.81 3.18 16.54
C CYS A 186 -8.07 4.59 17.07
N LEU A 187 -8.37 5.56 16.21
CA LEU A 187 -8.67 6.93 16.62
C LEU A 187 -9.81 6.97 17.64
N LEU A 188 -10.90 6.27 17.37
CA LEU A 188 -12.07 6.23 18.25
C LEU A 188 -11.76 5.52 19.57
N SER A 189 -11.15 4.33 19.51
CA SER A 189 -10.87 3.53 20.71
C SER A 189 -9.78 4.14 21.59
N THR A 190 -8.75 4.76 21.00
CA THR A 190 -7.66 5.38 21.77
C THR A 190 -8.16 6.54 22.60
N GLY A 191 -9.06 7.39 22.07
CA GLY A 191 -9.68 8.45 22.85
C GLY A 191 -10.48 7.93 24.05
N LEU A 192 -11.24 6.84 23.84
CA LEU A 192 -12.03 6.20 24.91
C LEU A 192 -11.11 5.53 25.95
N LEU A 193 -10.08 4.83 25.52
CA LEU A 193 -9.11 4.15 26.39
C LEU A 193 -8.33 5.14 27.23
N ALA A 194 -7.84 6.24 26.64
CA ALA A 194 -7.09 7.26 27.33
C ALA A 194 -7.91 7.98 28.42
N ALA A 195 -9.20 8.14 28.20
CA ALA A 195 -10.13 8.71 29.18
C ALA A 195 -10.64 7.70 30.23
N SER A 196 -10.39 6.41 30.04
CA SER A 196 -10.86 5.34 30.91
C SER A 196 -10.08 5.28 32.23
N PRO A 197 -10.54 4.48 33.23
CA PRO A 197 -9.77 4.20 34.44
C PRO A 197 -8.39 3.59 34.20
N TRP A 198 -8.12 3.03 33.02
CA TRP A 198 -6.83 2.41 32.64
C TRP A 198 -5.86 3.41 32.00
N GLY A 199 -6.30 4.63 31.71
CA GLY A 199 -5.49 5.74 31.20
C GLY A 199 -4.77 5.47 29.86
N TRP A 200 -3.88 6.38 29.50
CA TRP A 200 -3.14 6.33 28.23
C TRP A 200 -2.27 5.06 28.02
N PRO A 201 -1.71 4.39 29.05
CA PRO A 201 -0.93 3.17 28.82
C PRO A 201 -1.74 2.04 28.19
N SER A 202 -3.05 1.98 28.52
CA SER A 202 -3.95 0.97 27.97
C SER A 202 -4.05 1.01 26.44
N CYS A 203 -3.86 2.17 25.82
CA CYS A 203 -3.87 2.31 24.36
C CYS A 203 -2.78 1.45 23.71
N PHE A 204 -1.58 1.48 24.28
CA PHE A 204 -0.45 0.69 23.77
C PHE A 204 -0.60 -0.80 24.10
N TYR A 205 -1.08 -1.14 25.30
CA TYR A 205 -1.28 -2.54 25.68
C TYR A 205 -2.36 -3.22 24.85
N VAL A 206 -3.49 -2.56 24.62
CA VAL A 206 -4.58 -3.13 23.80
C VAL A 206 -4.13 -3.35 22.35
N TRP A 207 -3.62 -2.29 21.71
CA TRP A 207 -3.24 -2.38 20.30
C TRP A 207 -1.99 -3.24 20.06
N GLY A 208 -1.03 -3.22 20.98
CA GLY A 208 0.12 -4.13 20.94
C GLY A 208 -0.29 -5.60 21.05
N SER A 209 -1.19 -5.93 22.00
CA SER A 209 -1.70 -7.30 22.17
C SER A 209 -2.51 -7.79 20.97
N ILE A 210 -3.41 -6.98 20.43
CA ILE A 210 -4.18 -7.31 19.22
C ILE A 210 -3.23 -7.62 18.06
N THR A 211 -2.17 -6.82 17.90
CA THR A 211 -1.19 -7.03 16.82
C THR A 211 -0.40 -8.32 16.99
N ILE A 212 0.01 -8.66 18.21
CA ILE A 212 0.67 -9.93 18.50
C ILE A 212 -0.25 -11.12 18.18
N VAL A 213 -1.50 -11.08 18.63
CA VAL A 213 -2.48 -12.14 18.32
C VAL A 213 -2.70 -12.27 16.81
N SER A 214 -2.88 -11.16 16.11
CA SER A 214 -2.99 -11.14 14.63
C SER A 214 -1.77 -11.77 13.95
N SER A 215 -0.57 -11.44 14.43
CA SER A 215 0.69 -11.99 13.93
C SER A 215 0.77 -13.52 14.10
N ILE A 216 0.41 -14.02 15.28
CA ILE A 216 0.37 -15.45 15.58
C ILE A 216 -0.65 -16.17 14.68
N LEU A 217 -1.84 -15.61 14.53
CA LEU A 217 -2.85 -16.15 13.61
C LEU A 217 -2.33 -16.22 12.17
N PHE A 218 -1.69 -15.14 11.70
CA PHE A 218 -1.13 -15.10 10.36
C PHE A 218 0.01 -16.12 10.19
N PHE A 219 0.85 -16.32 11.19
CA PHE A 219 1.94 -17.28 11.15
C PHE A 219 1.45 -18.73 10.98
N PHE A 220 0.37 -19.12 11.66
CA PHE A 220 -0.16 -20.50 11.63
C PHE A 220 -1.14 -20.78 10.49
N ILE A 221 -1.91 -19.79 10.05
CA ILE A 221 -2.99 -19.96 9.06
C ILE A 221 -2.61 -19.37 7.70
N GLY A 222 -1.64 -18.46 7.67
CA GLY A 222 -1.14 -17.87 6.44
C GLY A 222 -0.18 -18.79 5.71
N TYR A 223 -0.06 -18.65 4.38
CA TYR A 223 0.85 -19.41 3.53
C TYR A 223 1.50 -18.50 2.49
N GLU A 224 2.71 -18.86 2.07
CA GLU A 224 3.49 -18.09 1.10
C GLU A 224 2.85 -18.08 -0.29
N SER A 225 2.30 -19.23 -0.71
CA SER A 225 1.72 -19.41 -2.05
C SER A 225 0.65 -20.50 -2.06
N PRO A 226 -0.19 -20.55 -3.11
CA PRO A 226 -1.13 -21.65 -3.30
C PRO A 226 -0.47 -23.03 -3.36
N ALA A 227 0.76 -23.13 -3.86
CA ALA A 227 1.50 -24.36 -3.95
C ALA A 227 1.86 -24.96 -2.58
N GLU A 228 2.12 -24.09 -1.58
CA GLU A 228 2.49 -24.50 -0.22
C GLU A 228 1.27 -24.77 0.69
N HIS A 229 0.06 -24.40 0.27
CA HIS A 229 -1.13 -24.53 1.09
C HIS A 229 -1.64 -25.98 1.10
N PRO A 230 -1.67 -26.67 2.27
CA PRO A 230 -1.93 -28.12 2.32
C PRO A 230 -3.35 -28.51 1.91
N ASN A 231 -4.33 -27.65 2.14
CA ASN A 231 -5.76 -27.96 1.98
C ASN A 231 -6.44 -27.13 0.90
N ILE A 232 -5.69 -26.56 -0.05
CA ILE A 232 -6.29 -25.79 -1.14
C ILE A 232 -6.99 -26.73 -2.15
N PRO A 233 -8.25 -26.47 -2.55
CA PRO A 233 -8.90 -27.21 -3.63
C PRO A 233 -8.12 -27.10 -4.94
N GLN A 234 -8.02 -28.21 -5.66
CA GLN A 234 -7.21 -28.28 -6.88
C GLN A 234 -7.71 -27.33 -7.99
N ASP A 235 -9.01 -27.12 -8.08
CA ASP A 235 -9.64 -26.17 -9.01
C ASP A 235 -9.26 -24.72 -8.66
N GLU A 236 -9.23 -24.36 -7.38
CA GLU A 236 -8.80 -23.03 -6.95
C GLU A 236 -7.29 -22.81 -7.17
N LYS A 237 -6.45 -23.82 -6.86
CA LYS A 237 -5.02 -23.76 -7.12
C LYS A 237 -4.74 -23.53 -8.60
N GLN A 238 -5.34 -24.32 -9.50
CA GLN A 238 -5.19 -24.16 -10.95
C GLN A 238 -5.71 -22.82 -11.45
N TYR A 239 -6.82 -22.33 -10.91
CA TYR A 239 -7.35 -21.00 -11.25
C TYR A 239 -6.37 -19.89 -10.93
N ILE A 240 -5.77 -19.90 -9.74
CA ILE A 240 -4.81 -18.86 -9.33
C ILE A 240 -3.55 -18.96 -10.19
N GLU A 241 -2.93 -20.14 -10.27
CA GLU A 241 -1.63 -20.35 -10.96
C GLU A 241 -1.72 -20.05 -12.46
N SER A 242 -2.78 -20.51 -13.12
CA SER A 242 -3.00 -20.24 -14.54
C SER A 242 -3.29 -18.78 -14.85
N SER A 243 -4.10 -18.11 -13.98
CA SER A 243 -4.37 -16.67 -14.10
C SER A 243 -3.10 -15.81 -13.96
N LEU A 244 -2.15 -16.26 -13.15
CA LEU A 244 -0.90 -15.54 -12.90
C LEU A 244 0.22 -15.89 -13.88
N GLY A 245 0.03 -16.91 -14.71
CA GLY A 245 1.06 -17.42 -15.62
C GLY A 245 2.29 -17.96 -14.87
N MET A 246 2.12 -18.35 -13.61
CA MET A 246 3.21 -18.89 -12.78
C MET A 246 3.61 -20.26 -13.29
N ILE A 247 4.86 -20.38 -13.72
CA ILE A 247 5.53 -21.67 -13.90
C ILE A 247 6.27 -21.93 -12.58
N GLU A 248 6.04 -23.10 -11.99
CA GLU A 248 6.87 -23.56 -10.87
C GLU A 248 8.34 -23.59 -11.31
N THR A 249 9.07 -22.55 -10.99
CA THR A 249 10.54 -22.58 -11.02
C THR A 249 11.00 -22.70 -9.58
N GLU A 250 11.61 -23.81 -9.23
CA GLU A 250 12.23 -24.05 -7.91
C GLU A 250 13.40 -23.07 -7.64
N GLU A 251 13.89 -22.37 -8.65
CA GLU A 251 14.99 -21.43 -8.53
C GLU A 251 14.54 -20.06 -8.07
N LYS A 252 15.12 -19.59 -6.97
CA LYS A 252 14.96 -18.21 -6.48
C LYS A 252 15.65 -17.25 -7.43
N LEU A 253 14.84 -16.50 -8.19
CA LEU A 253 15.34 -15.51 -9.14
C LEU A 253 16.08 -14.36 -8.44
N SER A 254 17.27 -14.02 -8.94
CA SER A 254 17.96 -12.81 -8.49
C SER A 254 17.32 -11.56 -9.08
N THR A 255 17.08 -10.55 -8.23
CA THR A 255 16.44 -9.29 -8.67
C THR A 255 17.33 -8.52 -9.64
N PRO A 256 16.89 -8.22 -10.86
CA PRO A 256 17.67 -7.51 -11.86
C PRO A 256 17.62 -5.99 -11.66
N TRP A 257 18.26 -5.48 -10.60
CA TRP A 257 18.18 -4.08 -10.14
C TRP A 257 18.44 -3.06 -11.24
N LEU A 258 19.49 -3.24 -12.05
CA LEU A 258 19.86 -2.29 -13.12
C LEU A 258 18.78 -2.20 -14.19
N LYS A 259 18.20 -3.34 -14.59
CA LYS A 259 17.12 -3.36 -15.60
C LYS A 259 15.84 -2.71 -15.06
N ILE A 260 15.53 -2.92 -13.78
CA ILE A 260 14.38 -2.31 -13.09
C ILE A 260 14.55 -0.78 -13.06
N LEU A 261 15.71 -0.29 -12.60
CA LEU A 261 15.99 1.15 -12.52
C LEU A 261 16.14 1.84 -13.87
N SER A 262 16.42 1.09 -14.94
CA SER A 262 16.45 1.63 -16.31
C SER A 262 15.07 1.63 -16.98
N SER A 263 14.04 1.07 -16.33
CA SER A 263 12.70 0.92 -16.89
C SER A 263 11.88 2.21 -16.78
N ARG A 264 11.43 2.80 -17.90
CA ARG A 264 10.57 4.00 -17.91
C ARG A 264 9.25 3.81 -17.13
N PRO A 265 8.52 2.68 -17.27
CA PRO A 265 7.33 2.44 -16.47
C PRO A 265 7.58 2.44 -14.96
N MET A 266 8.78 2.01 -14.53
CA MET A 266 9.14 2.03 -13.11
C MET A 266 9.27 3.47 -12.57
N TRP A 267 9.90 4.37 -13.33
CA TRP A 267 9.98 5.78 -12.98
C TRP A 267 8.62 6.46 -12.97
N ALA A 268 7.72 6.08 -13.90
CA ALA A 268 6.35 6.58 -13.89
C ALA A 268 5.59 6.15 -12.62
N LEU A 269 5.77 4.90 -12.19
CA LEU A 269 5.20 4.43 -10.92
C LEU A 269 5.77 5.15 -9.71
N MET A 270 7.08 5.36 -9.66
CA MET A 270 7.71 6.10 -8.57
C MET A 270 7.20 7.54 -8.50
N ALA A 271 7.05 8.21 -9.65
CA ALA A 271 6.55 9.58 -9.71
C ALA A 271 5.10 9.71 -9.21
N THR A 272 4.19 8.87 -9.72
CA THR A 272 2.78 8.92 -9.31
C THR A 272 2.60 8.51 -7.84
N GLN A 273 3.31 7.46 -7.36
CA GLN A 273 3.27 7.08 -5.96
C GLN A 273 3.80 8.17 -5.03
N SER A 274 4.86 8.88 -5.45
CA SER A 274 5.42 10.00 -4.68
C SER A 274 4.44 11.17 -4.60
N ALA A 275 3.77 11.48 -5.71
CA ALA A 275 2.73 12.51 -5.75
C ALA A 275 1.54 12.16 -4.85
N HIS A 276 1.07 10.91 -4.92
CA HIS A 276 0.04 10.40 -4.04
C HIS A 276 0.44 10.50 -2.56
N THR A 277 1.64 10.02 -2.24
CA THR A 277 2.14 9.99 -0.85
C THR A 277 2.30 11.40 -0.27
N TRP A 278 2.78 12.37 -1.07
CA TRP A 278 2.80 13.78 -0.71
C TRP A 278 1.43 14.27 -0.27
N GLY A 279 0.42 14.14 -1.15
CA GLY A 279 -0.92 14.65 -0.87
C GLY A 279 -1.59 13.93 0.30
N PHE A 280 -1.45 12.61 0.39
CA PHE A 280 -2.00 11.81 1.49
C PHE A 280 -1.48 12.29 2.86
N TRP A 281 -0.16 12.42 3.02
CA TRP A 281 0.43 12.84 4.29
C TRP A 281 0.18 14.32 4.59
N MET A 282 0.18 15.18 3.57
CA MET A 282 -0.21 16.58 3.75
C MET A 282 -1.63 16.68 4.29
N LEU A 283 -2.59 16.01 3.66
CA LEU A 283 -3.98 16.02 4.10
C LEU A 283 -4.13 15.43 5.51
N LEU A 284 -3.55 14.26 5.76
CA LEU A 284 -3.70 13.56 7.04
C LEU A 284 -3.13 14.36 8.22
N THR A 285 -2.00 15.05 8.02
CA THR A 285 -1.30 15.74 9.11
C THR A 285 -1.72 17.20 9.29
N LYS A 286 -2.15 17.86 8.22
CA LYS A 286 -2.36 19.32 8.23
C LYS A 286 -3.84 19.75 8.20
N ILE A 287 -4.75 18.90 7.73
CA ILE A 287 -6.19 19.22 7.73
C ILE A 287 -6.73 19.53 9.13
N PRO A 288 -6.43 18.76 10.20
CA PRO A 288 -6.89 19.10 11.53
C PRO A 288 -6.43 20.49 11.99
N SER A 289 -5.17 20.84 11.68
CA SER A 289 -4.62 22.18 11.98
C SER A 289 -5.30 23.28 11.18
N TYR A 290 -5.61 23.01 9.91
CA TYR A 290 -6.35 23.93 9.04
C TYR A 290 -7.77 24.21 9.58
N PHE A 291 -8.52 23.17 9.94
CA PHE A 291 -9.85 23.33 10.52
C PHE A 291 -9.84 24.11 11.83
N GLN A 292 -8.90 23.78 12.70
CA GLN A 292 -8.80 24.47 14.00
C GLN A 292 -8.40 25.94 13.84
N ALA A 293 -7.43 26.26 12.99
CA ALA A 293 -6.88 27.59 12.88
C ALA A 293 -7.75 28.52 12.03
N VAL A 294 -8.30 28.02 10.91
CA VAL A 294 -9.06 28.83 9.94
C VAL A 294 -10.54 28.91 10.32
N PHE A 295 -11.17 27.76 10.63
CA PHE A 295 -12.61 27.69 10.93
C PHE A 295 -12.92 27.77 12.43
N LYS A 296 -11.90 27.74 13.29
CA LYS A 296 -12.03 27.81 14.78
C LYS A 296 -12.96 26.74 15.34
N VAL A 297 -12.98 25.57 14.72
CA VAL A 297 -13.81 24.43 15.11
C VAL A 297 -13.31 23.86 16.44
N ASN A 298 -14.21 23.46 17.32
CA ASN A 298 -13.85 22.86 18.59
C ASN A 298 -13.24 21.45 18.39
N ILE A 299 -12.52 20.94 19.39
CA ILE A 299 -11.74 19.68 19.29
C ILE A 299 -12.63 18.47 18.93
N LYS A 300 -13.86 18.39 19.46
CA LYS A 300 -14.76 17.26 19.15
C LYS A 300 -15.28 17.30 17.71
N GLU A 301 -15.69 18.47 17.27
CA GLU A 301 -16.13 18.69 15.88
C GLU A 301 -14.99 18.50 14.90
N ASN A 302 -13.78 18.98 15.22
CA ASN A 302 -12.58 18.78 14.41
C ASN A 302 -12.27 17.30 14.22
N GLY A 303 -12.35 16.49 15.28
CA GLY A 303 -12.14 15.04 15.18
C GLY A 303 -13.13 14.36 14.23
N LEU A 304 -14.41 14.71 14.33
CA LEU A 304 -15.46 14.17 13.46
C LEU A 304 -15.30 14.63 12.00
N MET A 305 -15.08 15.93 11.79
CA MET A 305 -14.88 16.52 10.46
C MET A 305 -13.65 15.96 9.76
N SER A 306 -12.57 15.73 10.52
CA SER A 306 -11.33 15.13 9.97
C SER A 306 -11.45 13.63 9.71
N ALA A 307 -12.30 12.90 10.45
CA ALA A 307 -12.50 11.46 10.25
C ALA A 307 -13.44 11.15 9.09
N LEU A 308 -14.41 12.02 8.80
CA LEU A 308 -15.45 11.78 7.79
C LEU A 308 -14.91 11.51 6.38
N PRO A 309 -13.89 12.24 5.85
CA PRO A 309 -13.27 11.92 4.57
C PRO A 309 -12.69 10.51 4.50
N TYR A 310 -12.04 10.05 5.56
CA TYR A 310 -11.42 8.72 5.62
C TYR A 310 -12.44 7.60 5.76
N PHE A 311 -13.51 7.85 6.51
CA PHE A 311 -14.63 6.91 6.59
C PHE A 311 -15.33 6.75 5.23
N SER A 312 -15.61 7.85 4.54
CA SER A 312 -16.20 7.80 3.20
C SER A 312 -15.28 7.08 2.21
N ALA A 313 -13.96 7.32 2.26
CA ALA A 313 -12.98 6.62 1.47
C ALA A 313 -13.04 5.09 1.69
N TRP A 314 -13.14 4.66 2.94
CA TRP A 314 -13.30 3.24 3.26
C TRP A 314 -14.55 2.65 2.62
N VAL A 315 -15.72 3.29 2.79
CA VAL A 315 -16.99 2.82 2.23
C VAL A 315 -16.93 2.75 0.69
N PHE A 316 -16.41 3.79 0.05
CA PHE A 316 -16.37 3.88 -1.42
C PHE A 316 -15.26 3.06 -2.08
N SER A 317 -14.27 2.58 -1.32
CA SER A 317 -13.22 1.71 -1.86
C SER A 317 -13.77 0.42 -2.47
N PHE A 318 -14.82 -0.16 -1.89
CA PHE A 318 -15.44 -1.40 -2.36
C PHE A 318 -16.15 -1.25 -3.70
N PRO A 319 -17.12 -0.30 -3.88
CA PRO A 319 -17.77 -0.14 -5.18
C PRO A 319 -16.82 0.28 -6.28
N VAL A 320 -15.83 1.15 -6.01
CA VAL A 320 -14.84 1.57 -7.01
C VAL A 320 -14.06 0.37 -7.53
N SER A 321 -13.56 -0.49 -6.65
CA SER A 321 -12.80 -1.66 -7.07
C SER A 321 -13.67 -2.70 -7.78
N PHE A 322 -14.91 -2.91 -7.30
CA PHE A 322 -15.85 -3.80 -7.96
C PHE A 322 -16.16 -3.36 -9.39
N ILE A 323 -16.40 -2.06 -9.60
CA ILE A 323 -16.66 -1.50 -10.93
C ILE A 323 -15.44 -1.67 -11.84
N SER A 324 -14.24 -1.36 -11.35
CA SER A 324 -12.99 -1.53 -12.09
C SER A 324 -12.82 -2.97 -12.57
N ASP A 325 -12.94 -3.94 -11.67
CA ASP A 325 -12.78 -5.37 -11.99
C ASP A 325 -13.91 -5.87 -12.92
N LEU A 326 -15.14 -5.38 -12.75
CA LEU A 326 -16.27 -5.72 -13.62
C LEU A 326 -16.06 -5.24 -15.06
N LEU A 327 -15.53 -4.03 -15.25
CA LEU A 327 -15.23 -3.47 -16.57
C LEU A 327 -14.12 -4.25 -17.29
N ILE A 328 -13.09 -4.69 -16.55
CA ILE A 328 -12.04 -5.56 -17.07
C ILE A 328 -12.63 -6.93 -17.46
N LYS A 329 -13.41 -7.54 -16.55
CA LYS A 329 -13.99 -8.87 -16.76
C LYS A 329 -14.97 -8.92 -17.93
N ARG A 330 -15.71 -7.83 -18.18
CA ARG A 330 -16.61 -7.72 -19.34
C ARG A 330 -15.89 -7.34 -20.65
N ASN A 331 -14.55 -7.28 -20.64
CA ASN A 331 -13.73 -6.82 -21.77
C ASN A 331 -14.11 -5.43 -22.31
N ILE A 332 -14.73 -4.57 -21.47
CA ILE A 332 -15.03 -3.18 -21.82
C ILE A 332 -13.76 -2.34 -21.76
N LEU A 333 -12.89 -2.62 -20.77
CA LEU A 333 -11.59 -1.97 -20.61
C LEU A 333 -10.47 -3.00 -20.56
N THR A 334 -9.35 -2.64 -21.20
CA THR A 334 -8.10 -3.38 -21.01
C THR A 334 -7.57 -3.10 -19.60
N ILE A 335 -6.75 -4.01 -19.04
CA ILE A 335 -6.10 -3.81 -17.73
C ILE A 335 -5.37 -2.46 -17.72
N GLN A 336 -4.60 -2.15 -18.77
CA GLN A 336 -3.86 -0.89 -18.87
C GLN A 336 -4.77 0.34 -18.88
N ALA A 337 -5.88 0.30 -19.62
CA ALA A 337 -6.84 1.39 -19.64
C ALA A 337 -7.49 1.59 -18.27
N SER A 338 -7.91 0.51 -17.61
CA SER A 338 -8.45 0.55 -16.26
C SER A 338 -7.47 1.18 -15.26
N ARG A 339 -6.18 0.75 -15.28
CA ARG A 339 -5.15 1.34 -14.40
C ARG A 339 -5.01 2.84 -14.60
N LYS A 340 -4.95 3.31 -15.86
CA LYS A 340 -4.82 4.73 -16.19
C LYS A 340 -6.07 5.54 -15.81
N ILE A 341 -7.27 5.04 -16.10
CA ILE A 341 -8.53 5.71 -15.76
C ILE A 341 -8.70 5.82 -14.26
N CYS A 342 -8.53 4.72 -13.53
CA CYS A 342 -8.63 4.72 -12.07
C CYS A 342 -7.62 5.67 -11.43
N ASN A 343 -6.39 5.69 -11.93
CA ASN A 343 -5.36 6.60 -11.42
C ASN A 343 -5.70 8.07 -11.71
N THR A 344 -6.19 8.36 -12.91
CA THR A 344 -6.61 9.72 -13.30
C THR A 344 -7.73 10.22 -12.43
N PHE A 345 -8.74 9.40 -12.18
CA PHE A 345 -9.81 9.73 -11.25
C PHE A 345 -9.29 9.93 -9.83
N GLY A 346 -8.40 9.04 -9.37
CA GLY A 346 -7.84 9.06 -8.02
C GLY A 346 -6.86 10.19 -7.72
N GLU A 347 -6.27 10.85 -8.72
CA GLU A 347 -5.32 11.96 -8.52
C GLU A 347 -5.84 13.31 -9.05
N TRP A 348 -6.53 13.35 -10.20
CA TRP A 348 -6.98 14.63 -10.75
C TRP A 348 -8.25 15.15 -10.10
N VAL A 349 -9.17 14.29 -9.64
CA VAL A 349 -10.33 14.75 -8.87
C VAL A 349 -9.92 15.37 -7.54
N PRO A 350 -9.03 14.75 -6.73
CA PRO A 350 -8.47 15.42 -5.55
C PRO A 350 -7.74 16.72 -5.88
N ALA A 351 -6.97 16.78 -6.97
CA ALA A 351 -6.29 18.00 -7.39
C ALA A 351 -7.28 19.16 -7.63
N LEU A 352 -8.36 18.90 -8.38
CA LEU A 352 -9.40 19.88 -8.62
C LEU A 352 -10.14 20.28 -7.33
N ALA A 353 -10.44 19.31 -6.47
CA ALA A 353 -11.08 19.54 -5.19
C ALA A 353 -10.22 20.45 -4.28
N LEU A 354 -8.90 20.21 -4.21
CA LEU A 354 -8.00 21.06 -3.43
C LEU A 354 -7.88 22.48 -3.98
N ILE A 355 -7.93 22.67 -5.30
CA ILE A 355 -8.04 24.01 -5.89
C ILE A 355 -9.30 24.69 -5.37
N GLY A 356 -10.45 23.99 -5.42
CA GLY A 356 -11.72 24.51 -4.89
C GLY A 356 -11.65 24.85 -3.39
N LEU A 357 -10.98 24.01 -2.59
CA LEU A 357 -10.80 24.23 -1.15
C LEU A 357 -10.08 25.55 -0.85
N GLY A 358 -9.11 25.93 -1.71
CA GLY A 358 -8.40 27.20 -1.56
C GLY A 358 -9.23 28.46 -1.74
N TYR A 359 -10.49 28.34 -2.20
CA TYR A 359 -11.44 29.46 -2.38
C TYR A 359 -12.63 29.41 -1.41
N VAL A 360 -12.63 28.49 -0.44
CA VAL A 360 -13.72 28.39 0.54
C VAL A 360 -13.54 29.48 1.61
N ASP A 361 -14.60 30.26 1.83
CA ASP A 361 -14.64 31.29 2.86
C ASP A 361 -14.64 30.71 4.27
N LYS A 362 -14.11 31.47 5.23
CA LYS A 362 -13.99 31.07 6.66
C LYS A 362 -15.35 30.74 7.33
N GLU A 363 -16.46 31.21 6.76
CA GLU A 363 -17.80 31.00 7.31
C GLU A 363 -18.44 29.67 6.89
N HIS A 364 -17.84 28.96 5.90
CA HIS A 364 -18.44 27.77 5.26
C HIS A 364 -17.61 26.51 5.51
N SER A 365 -17.44 26.12 6.78
CA SER A 365 -16.70 24.91 7.15
C SER A 365 -17.31 23.63 6.55
N GLU A 366 -18.63 23.56 6.39
CA GLU A 366 -19.32 22.41 5.80
C GLU A 366 -18.93 22.19 4.34
N ILE A 367 -18.75 23.29 3.58
CA ILE A 367 -18.29 23.21 2.17
C ILE A 367 -16.85 22.68 2.12
N ALA A 368 -15.99 23.14 3.03
CA ALA A 368 -14.62 22.63 3.13
C ALA A 368 -14.58 21.12 3.42
N VAL A 369 -15.41 20.66 4.36
CA VAL A 369 -15.55 19.22 4.66
C VAL A 369 -16.06 18.45 3.46
N ALA A 370 -17.10 18.93 2.76
CA ALA A 370 -17.65 18.27 1.58
C ALA A 370 -16.61 18.12 0.46
N ILE A 371 -15.83 19.16 0.20
CA ILE A 371 -14.74 19.13 -0.78
C ILE A 371 -13.66 18.12 -0.37
N LEU A 372 -13.28 18.06 0.91
CA LEU A 372 -12.31 17.09 1.42
C LEU A 372 -12.84 15.65 1.35
N VAL A 373 -14.13 15.44 1.62
CA VAL A 373 -14.79 14.14 1.42
C VAL A 373 -14.67 13.71 -0.05
N ILE A 374 -14.92 14.60 -1.00
CA ILE A 374 -14.76 14.30 -2.43
C ILE A 374 -13.30 13.98 -2.76
N ALA A 375 -12.35 14.79 -2.28
CA ALA A 375 -10.93 14.61 -2.53
C ALA A 375 -10.42 13.25 -2.02
N VAL A 376 -10.66 12.94 -0.75
CA VAL A 376 -10.13 11.71 -0.12
C VAL A 376 -10.89 10.47 -0.61
N THR A 377 -12.19 10.58 -0.87
CA THR A 377 -13.00 9.46 -1.39
C THR A 377 -12.59 9.09 -2.81
N SER A 378 -12.41 10.07 -3.69
CA SER A 378 -11.97 9.79 -5.07
C SER A 378 -10.57 9.20 -5.11
N ASN A 379 -9.71 9.56 -4.17
CA ASN A 379 -8.34 9.08 -4.08
C ASN A 379 -8.23 7.56 -3.90
N VAL A 380 -9.26 6.87 -3.36
CA VAL A 380 -9.24 5.39 -3.23
C VAL A 380 -9.15 4.65 -4.57
N ALA A 381 -9.48 5.30 -5.68
CA ALA A 381 -9.38 4.69 -7.02
C ALA A 381 -7.94 4.31 -7.41
N ILE A 382 -6.92 4.92 -6.80
CA ILE A 382 -5.52 4.55 -7.02
C ILE A 382 -5.23 3.09 -6.67
N TYR A 383 -6.00 2.47 -5.77
CA TYR A 383 -5.82 1.06 -5.42
C TYR A 383 -6.12 0.11 -6.57
N CYS A 384 -6.93 0.56 -7.55
CA CYS A 384 -7.13 -0.10 -8.83
C CYS A 384 -6.24 0.47 -9.93
N GLY A 385 -5.53 1.58 -9.66
CA GLY A 385 -4.60 2.29 -10.55
C GLY A 385 -3.15 1.86 -10.38
N HIS A 386 -2.29 2.84 -10.08
CA HIS A 386 -0.83 2.64 -9.97
C HIS A 386 -0.43 1.70 -8.83
N ASN A 387 -1.22 1.64 -7.74
CA ASN A 387 -0.86 0.88 -6.55
C ASN A 387 -0.75 -0.64 -6.79
N VAL A 388 -1.46 -1.20 -7.76
CA VAL A 388 -1.36 -2.61 -8.16
C VAL A 388 -0.56 -2.81 -9.46
N ASN A 389 -0.25 -1.74 -10.17
CA ASN A 389 0.36 -1.83 -11.50
C ASN A 389 1.79 -2.43 -11.50
N HIS A 390 2.56 -2.27 -10.42
CA HIS A 390 3.87 -2.91 -10.29
C HIS A 390 3.77 -4.45 -10.30
N MET A 391 2.67 -5.03 -9.78
CA MET A 391 2.40 -6.48 -9.89
C MET A 391 2.07 -6.90 -11.32
N ASP A 392 1.47 -5.99 -12.13
CA ASP A 392 1.22 -6.24 -13.54
C ASP A 392 2.52 -6.18 -14.36
N LEU A 393 3.45 -5.27 -13.97
CA LEU A 393 4.76 -5.15 -14.61
C LEU A 393 5.65 -6.38 -14.39
N SER A 394 5.63 -6.92 -13.17
CA SER A 394 6.45 -8.07 -12.82
C SER A 394 5.91 -8.79 -11.58
N PRO A 395 5.12 -9.86 -11.75
CA PRO A 395 4.66 -10.69 -10.65
C PRO A 395 5.81 -11.30 -9.83
N ASN A 396 6.92 -11.70 -10.50
CA ASN A 396 8.07 -12.33 -9.84
C ASN A 396 8.83 -11.38 -8.91
N PHE A 397 8.81 -10.08 -9.19
CA PHE A 397 9.54 -9.06 -8.42
C PHE A 397 8.62 -8.02 -7.79
N ALA A 398 7.35 -8.33 -7.56
CA ALA A 398 6.37 -7.39 -7.00
C ALA A 398 6.80 -6.78 -5.65
N GLY A 399 7.38 -7.60 -4.74
CA GLY A 399 7.90 -7.14 -3.46
C GLY A 399 9.06 -6.13 -3.60
N PRO A 400 10.15 -6.48 -4.30
CA PRO A 400 11.25 -5.56 -4.61
C PRO A 400 10.80 -4.26 -5.30
N LEU A 401 9.91 -4.34 -6.29
CA LEU A 401 9.38 -3.16 -6.97
C LEU A 401 8.67 -2.24 -6.00
N MET A 402 7.77 -2.80 -5.17
CA MET A 402 7.09 -2.01 -4.14
C MET A 402 8.04 -1.43 -3.12
N GLY A 403 9.10 -2.18 -2.75
CA GLY A 403 10.15 -1.70 -1.85
C GLY A 403 10.81 -0.42 -2.37
N ILE A 404 11.22 -0.38 -3.65
CA ILE A 404 11.81 0.80 -4.28
C ILE A 404 10.79 1.94 -4.36
N ILE A 405 9.61 1.66 -4.93
CA ILE A 405 8.56 2.66 -5.13
C ILE A 405 8.22 3.35 -3.81
N ASN A 406 8.01 2.56 -2.77
CA ASN A 406 7.61 3.09 -1.49
C ASN A 406 8.75 3.79 -0.74
N THR A 407 10.01 3.35 -0.92
CA THR A 407 11.19 4.04 -0.38
C THR A 407 11.27 5.45 -0.93
N VAL A 408 11.19 5.61 -2.26
CA VAL A 408 11.23 6.94 -2.91
C VAL A 408 10.02 7.78 -2.48
N ALA A 409 8.83 7.20 -2.47
CA ALA A 409 7.61 7.90 -2.07
C ALA A 409 7.64 8.41 -0.62
N ASN A 410 8.25 7.65 0.31
CA ASN A 410 8.34 8.08 1.72
C ASN A 410 9.30 9.24 1.97
N ILE A 411 10.22 9.53 1.07
CA ILE A 411 10.98 10.79 1.11
C ILE A 411 10.01 11.97 1.01
N PHE A 412 9.02 11.88 0.14
CA PHE A 412 8.00 12.92 -0.02
C PHE A 412 7.03 13.00 1.18
N SER A 413 6.79 11.90 1.90
CA SER A 413 6.01 11.93 3.15
C SER A 413 6.70 12.70 4.27
N ILE A 414 8.05 12.68 4.30
CA ILE A 414 8.85 13.49 5.24
C ILE A 414 8.87 14.95 4.80
N LEU A 415 9.04 15.21 3.51
CA LEU A 415 9.14 16.56 2.96
C LEU A 415 7.83 17.34 3.02
N ALA A 416 6.67 16.67 2.86
CA ALA A 416 5.38 17.34 2.78
C ALA A 416 5.07 18.20 4.02
N PRO A 417 5.10 17.69 5.27
CA PRO A 417 4.87 18.51 6.46
C PRO A 417 5.88 19.64 6.63
N LEU A 418 7.16 19.41 6.27
CA LEU A 418 8.22 20.40 6.38
C LEU A 418 8.01 21.58 5.42
N ILE A 419 7.68 21.29 4.17
CA ILE A 419 7.43 22.33 3.16
C ILE A 419 6.15 23.12 3.51
N VAL A 420 5.11 22.45 4.03
CA VAL A 420 3.94 23.14 4.54
C VAL A 420 4.31 24.07 5.68
N GLY A 421 5.18 23.67 6.61
CA GLY A 421 5.68 24.52 7.68
C GLY A 421 6.49 25.73 7.20
N VAL A 422 7.14 25.64 6.03
CA VAL A 422 7.84 26.76 5.39
C VAL A 422 6.87 27.70 4.67
N ILE A 423 5.75 27.21 4.13
CA ILE A 423 4.76 28.03 3.42
C ILE A 423 3.81 28.70 4.39
N VAL A 424 3.36 27.98 5.43
CA VAL A 424 2.36 28.44 6.40
C VAL A 424 3.06 28.95 7.64
N HIS A 425 3.30 30.26 7.69
CA HIS A 425 3.85 30.95 8.84
C HIS A 425 2.75 31.36 9.82
N ASP A 426 1.64 31.88 9.28
CA ASP A 426 0.44 32.18 10.05
C ASP A 426 -0.70 31.19 9.72
N LYS A 427 -0.98 30.27 10.65
CA LYS A 427 -2.01 29.25 10.47
C LYS A 427 -3.42 29.81 10.27
N THR A 428 -3.67 31.08 10.62
CA THR A 428 -4.95 31.76 10.42
C THR A 428 -5.08 32.40 9.03
N ASN A 429 -4.00 32.47 8.29
CA ASN A 429 -3.93 33.08 6.95
C ASN A 429 -4.38 32.08 5.88
N VAL A 430 -5.56 32.31 5.30
CA VAL A 430 -6.14 31.45 4.24
C VAL A 430 -5.31 31.43 2.96
N GLU A 431 -4.66 32.56 2.60
CA GLU A 431 -3.87 32.64 1.38
C GLU A 431 -2.62 31.74 1.44
N GLU A 432 -2.01 31.58 2.61
CA GLU A 432 -0.88 30.67 2.79
C GLU A 432 -1.33 29.21 2.64
N TRP A 433 -2.48 28.83 3.17
CA TRP A 433 -3.08 27.51 2.97
C TRP A 433 -3.45 27.25 1.50
N LYS A 434 -3.96 28.26 0.81
CA LYS A 434 -4.28 28.18 -0.61
C LYS A 434 -3.04 27.81 -1.45
N ASN A 435 -1.88 28.42 -1.14
CA ASN A 435 -0.62 28.05 -1.80
C ASN A 435 -0.24 26.59 -1.57
N VAL A 436 -0.47 26.05 -0.36
CA VAL A 436 -0.26 24.62 -0.05
C VAL A 436 -1.17 23.72 -0.88
N PHE A 437 -2.46 24.07 -0.99
CA PHE A 437 -3.42 23.31 -1.77
C PHE A 437 -3.10 23.35 -3.27
N PHE A 438 -2.69 24.49 -3.79
CA PHE A 438 -2.25 24.61 -5.19
C PHE A 438 -0.99 23.81 -5.48
N LEU A 439 0.01 23.89 -4.61
CA LEU A 439 1.22 23.07 -4.74
C LEU A 439 0.88 21.57 -4.78
N THR A 440 0.01 21.12 -3.86
CA THR A 440 -0.42 19.73 -3.81
C THR A 440 -1.18 19.32 -5.08
N SER A 441 -2.04 20.21 -5.59
CA SER A 441 -2.78 19.98 -6.84
C SER A 441 -1.85 19.84 -8.05
N ILE A 442 -0.82 20.67 -8.14
CA ILE A 442 0.19 20.58 -9.20
C ILE A 442 0.96 19.25 -9.11
N ILE A 443 1.34 18.82 -7.90
CA ILE A 443 2.07 17.58 -7.67
C ILE A 443 1.20 16.38 -8.11
N TYR A 444 -0.07 16.33 -7.71
CA TYR A 444 -1.00 15.29 -8.15
C TYR A 444 -1.18 15.28 -9.67
N PHE A 445 -1.36 16.46 -10.27
CA PHE A 445 -1.55 16.58 -11.72
C PHE A 445 -0.35 16.05 -12.49
N VAL A 446 0.86 16.49 -12.13
CA VAL A 446 2.12 16.09 -12.79
C VAL A 446 2.42 14.61 -12.58
N GLY A 447 2.24 14.10 -11.36
CA GLY A 447 2.46 12.68 -11.06
C GLY A 447 1.62 11.75 -11.93
N ASN A 448 0.32 12.04 -12.03
CA ASN A 448 -0.57 11.27 -12.90
C ASN A 448 -0.28 11.47 -14.40
N LEU A 449 0.06 12.67 -14.83
CA LEU A 449 0.44 12.94 -16.23
C LEU A 449 1.62 12.06 -16.66
N ILE A 450 2.65 11.96 -15.83
CA ILE A 450 3.81 11.09 -16.06
C ILE A 450 3.35 9.62 -16.15
N PHE A 451 2.43 9.18 -15.29
CA PHE A 451 1.89 7.83 -15.34
C PHE A 451 1.06 7.54 -16.60
N ILE A 452 0.26 8.50 -17.06
CA ILE A 452 -0.49 8.39 -18.32
C ILE A 452 0.46 8.23 -19.50
N MET A 453 1.54 9.01 -19.54
CA MET A 453 2.49 9.02 -20.66
C MET A 453 3.37 7.78 -20.71
N PHE A 454 3.93 7.35 -19.59
CA PHE A 454 4.98 6.33 -19.53
C PHE A 454 4.57 5.04 -18.79
N GLY A 455 3.44 5.03 -18.09
CA GLY A 455 2.92 3.84 -17.40
C GLY A 455 2.38 2.81 -18.37
N THR A 456 2.62 1.53 -18.07
CA THR A 456 2.10 0.37 -18.80
C THR A 456 1.71 -0.75 -17.84
N SER A 457 0.86 -1.67 -18.28
CA SER A 457 0.52 -2.89 -17.53
C SER A 457 1.01 -4.15 -18.25
N LYS A 458 1.94 -3.99 -19.21
CA LYS A 458 2.57 -5.15 -19.89
C LYS A 458 3.68 -5.71 -19.02
N ILE A 459 3.73 -7.04 -18.92
CA ILE A 459 4.83 -7.73 -18.24
C ILE A 459 6.15 -7.33 -18.91
N GLN A 460 7.13 -6.95 -18.11
CA GLN A 460 8.42 -6.47 -18.58
C GLN A 460 9.36 -7.64 -18.90
N ALA A 461 10.21 -7.49 -19.92
CA ALA A 461 11.14 -8.52 -20.35
C ALA A 461 12.09 -9.02 -19.24
N TRP A 462 12.40 -8.18 -18.25
CA TRP A 462 13.26 -8.54 -17.13
C TRP A 462 12.54 -9.36 -16.03
N ASN A 463 11.22 -9.61 -16.19
CA ASN A 463 10.46 -10.49 -15.28
C ASN A 463 10.91 -11.95 -15.36
N ASP A 464 11.34 -12.41 -16.52
CA ASP A 464 11.69 -13.81 -16.77
C ASP A 464 13.21 -14.04 -16.71
N PRO A 465 13.66 -15.27 -16.38
CA PRO A 465 15.08 -15.65 -16.42
C PRO A 465 15.73 -15.37 -17.78
N VAL A 466 17.01 -15.02 -17.78
CA VAL A 466 17.77 -14.69 -19.00
C VAL A 466 17.78 -15.85 -20.01
N GLU A 467 17.80 -17.11 -19.55
CA GLU A 467 17.74 -18.30 -20.40
C GLU A 467 16.43 -18.37 -21.17
N LYS A 468 15.30 -18.11 -20.49
CA LYS A 468 13.99 -18.10 -21.12
C LYS A 468 13.82 -16.95 -22.13
N GLN A 469 14.50 -15.83 -21.91
CA GLN A 469 14.54 -14.72 -22.87
C GLN A 469 15.30 -15.10 -24.14
N LYS A 470 16.36 -15.90 -24.04
CA LYS A 470 17.10 -16.42 -25.21
C LYS A 470 16.28 -17.41 -26.00
N ASP A 471 15.54 -18.31 -25.36
CA ASP A 471 14.68 -19.29 -26.05
C ASP A 471 13.50 -18.60 -26.77
N ILE A 472 12.91 -17.58 -26.17
CA ILE A 472 11.85 -16.75 -26.79
C ILE A 472 12.44 -16.00 -28.01
N ALA A 473 13.63 -15.44 -27.90
CA ALA A 473 14.30 -14.72 -28.96
C ALA A 473 14.71 -15.67 -30.12
N MET A 474 15.19 -16.88 -29.82
CA MET A 474 15.51 -17.91 -30.85
C MET A 474 14.25 -18.38 -31.55
N ASN A 475 13.16 -18.60 -30.86
CA ASN A 475 11.92 -19.04 -31.47
C ASN A 475 11.29 -17.95 -32.35
N SER A 476 11.31 -16.68 -31.93
CA SER A 476 10.82 -15.56 -32.73
C SER A 476 11.66 -15.33 -34.00
N THR A 477 12.97 -15.59 -33.95
CA THR A 477 13.86 -15.55 -35.16
C THR A 477 13.59 -16.72 -36.11
N ASN A 478 13.26 -17.89 -35.58
CA ASN A 478 12.89 -19.06 -36.40
C ASN A 478 11.52 -18.89 -37.06
N GLU A 479 10.52 -18.33 -36.38
CA GLU A 479 9.20 -18.04 -36.96
C GLU A 479 9.30 -17.00 -38.08
N SER A 480 10.05 -15.92 -37.87
CA SER A 480 10.27 -14.92 -38.95
C SER A 480 11.05 -15.45 -40.14
N SER A 481 11.94 -16.43 -39.96
CA SER A 481 12.65 -17.09 -41.06
C SER A 481 11.78 -18.09 -41.85
N VAL A 482 10.81 -18.73 -41.17
CA VAL A 482 9.83 -19.62 -41.80
C VAL A 482 8.78 -18.83 -42.59
N GLU A 483 8.30 -17.69 -42.07
CA GLU A 483 7.38 -16.81 -42.83
C GLU A 483 8.05 -16.22 -44.08
N ASN A 484 9.29 -15.75 -43.97
CA ASN A 484 10.04 -15.23 -45.12
C ASN A 484 10.39 -16.32 -46.14
N GLY A 485 10.61 -17.57 -45.72
CA GLY A 485 10.84 -18.72 -46.61
C GLY A 485 9.58 -19.14 -47.38
N ASN A 486 8.39 -18.95 -46.80
CA ASN A 486 7.13 -19.25 -47.47
C ASN A 486 6.69 -18.16 -48.47
N VAL A 487 7.05 -16.90 -48.23
CA VAL A 487 6.76 -15.78 -49.14
C VAL A 487 7.62 -15.83 -50.41
N GLN A 488 8.84 -16.41 -50.34
CA GLN A 488 9.66 -16.61 -51.53
C GLN A 488 9.19 -17.79 -52.40
N LYS A 489 8.61 -18.86 -51.84
CA LYS A 489 8.08 -20.01 -52.63
C LYS A 489 6.77 -19.73 -53.35
N THR A 490 6.02 -18.69 -52.97
CA THR A 490 4.76 -18.28 -53.64
C THR A 490 4.97 -17.27 -54.76
N LYS A 491 6.21 -16.85 -55.06
CA LYS A 491 6.54 -15.96 -56.20
C LYS A 491 7.19 -16.66 -57.39
N GLU A 492 7.33 -17.98 -57.35
CA GLU A 492 7.89 -18.80 -58.45
C GLU A 492 6.87 -19.74 -59.11
N TYR A 493 5.57 -19.42 -59.05
CA TYR A 493 4.53 -20.08 -59.86
C TYR A 493 3.70 -19.08 -60.66
#